data_952aaad68e6d0f1069c24c5d9ffc72c6
#
_entry.id   952aaad68e6d0f1069c24c5d9ffc72c6
#
_cell.length_a   1.000
_cell.length_b   1.000
_cell.length_c   1.000
_cell.angle_alpha   90.00
_cell.angle_beta   90.00
_cell.angle_gamma   90.00
#
_symmetry.space_group_name_H-M   'P 1'
#
loop_
_entity.id
_entity.type
_entity.pdbx_description
1 polymer ?
#
loop_
_entity_poly.entity_id
_entity_poly.type
_entity_poly.pdbx_seq_one_letter_code
_entity_poly.pdbx_strand_id
1 'polypeptide(L)'
;MSNKDDGLSQLVQDVIDGKAEKKELCNKIYKEVYALAYPVYQNEEKSMTQAKKALIEICKRIGDFNLERNIHKQVATIASAFFFTSVVSENAEELRNNAPTGEYEYTHIKD
;
A
#
# COMPACT_ATOMS: atom_id res chain seq x y z
N MET A 1 5.45 15.88 -22.67
CA MET A 1 5.32 15.85 -22.13
C MET A 1 5.22 15.57 -21.10
N SER A 2 5.53 15.60 -20.89
CA SER A 2 5.38 15.30 -20.11
C SER A 2 5.22 15.30 -19.04
N ASN A 3 5.49 15.76 -18.41
CA ASN A 3 5.40 15.71 -17.35
C ASN A 3 4.47 15.62 -16.56
N LYS A 4 4.53 15.46 -16.57
CA LYS A 4 3.24 15.09 -16.20
C LYS A 4 3.12 14.48 -14.87
N ASP A 5 4.22 14.05 -14.28
CA ASP A 5 4.22 13.46 -12.96
C ASP A 5 4.58 14.49 -11.89
N ASP A 6 4.47 15.75 -12.23
CA ASP A 6 4.71 16.84 -11.27
C ASP A 6 6.08 16.77 -10.63
N GLY A 7 7.06 16.27 -11.37
CA GLY A 7 8.41 16.15 -10.85
C GLY A 7 8.61 14.94 -9.98
N LEU A 8 7.66 14.03 -9.96
CA LEU A 8 7.75 12.86 -9.11
C LEU A 8 8.89 11.94 -9.52
N SER A 9 9.10 11.75 -10.83
CA SER A 9 10.21 10.94 -11.32
C SER A 9 11.54 11.50 -10.81
N GLN A 10 11.68 12.81 -10.87
CA GLN A 10 12.92 13.43 -10.44
C GLN A 10 13.11 13.26 -8.93
N LEU A 11 12.01 13.39 -8.18
CA LEU A 11 12.09 13.20 -6.74
C LEU A 11 12.50 11.78 -6.39
N VAL A 12 11.94 10.80 -7.07
CA VAL A 12 12.31 9.40 -6.85
C VAL A 12 13.78 9.21 -7.15
N GLN A 13 14.26 9.77 -8.28
CA GLN A 13 15.67 9.67 -8.62
C GLN A 13 16.54 10.31 -7.56
N ASP A 14 16.13 11.48 -7.05
CA ASP A 14 16.89 12.18 -6.04
C ASP A 14 16.96 11.37 -4.74
N VAL A 15 15.87 10.69 -4.39
CA VAL A 15 15.88 9.85 -3.19
C VAL A 15 16.83 8.66 -3.40
N ILE A 16 16.77 8.04 -4.58
CA ILE A 16 17.67 6.93 -4.89
C ILE A 16 19.12 7.39 -4.81
N ASP A 17 19.41 8.59 -5.29
CA ASP A 17 20.77 9.12 -5.34
C ASP A 17 21.23 9.72 -4.00
N GLY A 18 20.34 9.76 -3.03
CA GLY A 18 20.68 10.35 -1.73
C GLY A 18 20.62 11.85 -1.68
N LYS A 19 20.03 12.48 -2.70
CA LYS A 19 19.89 13.94 -2.77
C LYS A 19 18.63 14.44 -2.10
N ALA A 20 17.67 13.55 -1.84
CA ALA A 20 16.44 13.89 -1.15
C ALA A 20 16.12 12.77 -0.19
N GLU A 21 15.31 13.08 0.82
CA GLU A 21 14.95 12.09 1.83
C GLU A 21 13.67 11.37 1.45
N LYS A 22 13.57 10.12 1.91
CA LYS A 22 12.35 9.34 1.69
C LYS A 22 11.12 10.04 2.22
N LYS A 23 11.29 10.81 3.29
CA LYS A 23 10.22 11.58 3.88
C LYS A 23 9.61 12.56 2.89
N GLU A 24 10.43 13.18 2.06
CA GLU A 24 9.94 14.10 1.04
C GLU A 24 9.07 13.37 0.04
N LEU A 25 9.50 12.19 -0.36
CA LEU A 25 8.70 11.39 -1.28
C LEU A 25 7.38 10.99 -0.64
N CYS A 26 7.43 10.53 0.60
CA CYS A 26 6.23 10.14 1.31
C CYS A 26 5.23 11.29 1.41
N ASN A 27 5.73 12.49 1.72
CA ASN A 27 4.84 13.65 1.82
C ASN A 27 4.21 13.97 0.49
N LYS A 28 4.95 13.77 -0.59
CA LYS A 28 4.45 14.08 -1.92
C LYS A 28 3.33 13.14 -2.34
N ILE A 29 3.43 11.88 -1.99
CA ILE A 29 2.46 10.89 -2.47
C ILE A 29 1.45 10.46 -1.41
N TYR A 30 1.51 11.02 -0.21
CA TYR A 30 0.64 10.58 0.88
C TYR A 30 -0.84 10.68 0.52
N LYS A 31 -1.27 11.82 -0.04
CA LYS A 31 -2.68 12.01 -0.33
C LYS A 31 -3.19 10.98 -1.32
N GLU A 32 -2.39 10.70 -2.31
CA GLU A 32 -2.77 9.73 -3.33
C GLU A 32 -2.86 8.33 -2.75
N VAL A 33 -1.93 7.97 -1.88
CA VAL A 33 -1.97 6.65 -1.24
C VAL A 33 -3.15 6.55 -0.28
N TYR A 34 -3.41 7.62 0.48
CA TYR A 34 -4.56 7.66 1.37
C TYR A 34 -5.87 7.51 0.58
N ALA A 35 -5.94 8.18 -0.58
CA ALA A 35 -7.14 8.10 -1.42
C ALA A 35 -7.39 6.69 -1.92
N LEU A 36 -6.33 5.90 -2.06
CA LEU A 36 -6.48 4.49 -2.44
C LEU A 36 -6.88 3.62 -1.24
N ALA A 37 -6.47 4.03 -0.05
CA ALA A 37 -6.77 3.26 1.16
C ALA A 37 -8.20 3.42 1.61
N TYR A 38 -8.72 4.65 1.54
CA TYR A 38 -10.01 4.93 2.13
C TYR A 38 -11.16 4.06 1.59
N PRO A 39 -11.29 3.85 0.27
CA PRO A 39 -12.36 2.98 -0.22
C PRO A 39 -12.27 1.56 0.30
N VAL A 40 -11.05 1.13 0.63
CA VAL A 40 -10.83 -0.23 1.11
C VAL A 40 -11.26 -0.37 2.56
N TYR A 41 -10.84 0.57 3.41
CA TYR A 41 -11.07 0.44 4.84
C TYR A 41 -12.27 1.21 5.34
N GLN A 42 -12.69 2.25 4.63
CA GLN A 42 -13.86 3.08 4.96
C GLN A 42 -13.82 3.56 6.40
N ASN A 43 -12.63 3.86 6.87
CA ASN A 43 -12.39 4.34 8.21
C ASN A 43 -11.19 5.26 8.14
N GLU A 44 -11.35 6.48 8.62
CA GLU A 44 -10.32 7.50 8.46
C GLU A 44 -9.03 7.12 9.16
N GLU A 45 -9.14 6.73 10.41
CA GLU A 45 -7.96 6.40 11.20
C GLU A 45 -7.23 5.19 10.64
N LYS A 46 -7.98 4.16 10.29
CA LYS A 46 -7.39 2.95 9.75
C LYS A 46 -6.75 3.22 8.39
N SER A 47 -7.42 4.04 7.56
CA SER A 47 -6.88 4.40 6.26
C SER A 47 -5.57 5.14 6.40
N MET A 48 -5.47 6.05 7.38
CA MET A 48 -4.22 6.77 7.62
C MET A 48 -3.12 5.82 8.05
N THR A 49 -3.43 4.92 8.97
CA THR A 49 -2.45 3.97 9.45
C THR A 49 -1.94 3.08 8.33
N GLN A 50 -2.87 2.57 7.53
CA GLN A 50 -2.49 1.68 6.45
C GLN A 50 -1.76 2.41 5.32
N ALA A 51 -2.16 3.67 5.06
CA ALA A 51 -1.45 4.47 4.07
C ALA A 51 0.01 4.66 4.47
N LYS A 52 0.25 4.93 5.75
CA LYS A 52 1.63 5.10 6.22
C LYS A 52 2.44 3.82 6.06
N LYS A 53 1.82 2.68 6.34
CA LYS A 53 2.50 1.41 6.16
C LYS A 53 2.80 1.14 4.68
N ALA A 54 1.86 1.52 3.81
CA ALA A 54 2.06 1.35 2.37
C ALA A 54 3.20 2.24 1.88
N LEU A 55 3.32 3.45 2.45
CA LEU A 55 4.41 4.34 2.07
C LEU A 55 5.76 3.73 2.40
N ILE A 56 5.86 3.04 3.53
CA ILE A 56 7.10 2.37 3.89
C ILE A 56 7.42 1.30 2.86
N GLU A 57 6.41 0.56 2.45
CA GLU A 57 6.61 -0.48 1.45
C GLU A 57 7.03 0.11 0.10
N ILE A 58 6.42 1.22 -0.28
CA ILE A 58 6.77 1.90 -1.52
C ILE A 58 8.23 2.34 -1.48
N CYS A 59 8.65 2.91 -0.36
CA CYS A 59 10.03 3.38 -0.22
C CYS A 59 11.02 2.23 -0.30
N LYS A 60 10.65 1.06 0.17
CA LYS A 60 11.54 -0.09 0.07
C LYS A 60 11.76 -0.51 -1.38
N ARG A 61 10.83 -0.14 -2.25
CA ARG A 61 10.86 -0.59 -3.65
C ARG A 61 11.23 0.47 -4.64
N ILE A 62 11.63 1.66 -4.18
CA ILE A 62 11.89 2.74 -5.13
C ILE A 62 13.03 2.41 -6.07
N GLY A 63 13.99 1.60 -5.64
CA GLY A 63 15.08 1.20 -6.50
C GLY A 63 14.63 0.37 -7.69
N ASP A 64 13.45 -0.21 -7.62
CA ASP A 64 12.90 -1.04 -8.69
C ASP A 64 11.99 -0.27 -9.62
N PHE A 65 11.73 1.01 -9.34
CA PHE A 65 10.84 1.81 -10.17
C PHE A 65 11.45 2.05 -11.54
N ASN A 66 10.60 1.97 -12.54
CA ASN A 66 11.00 2.34 -13.89
C ASN A 66 10.71 3.82 -14.07
N LEU A 67 11.77 4.63 -14.05
CA LEU A 67 11.62 6.08 -14.05
C LEU A 67 11.17 6.63 -15.40
N GLU A 68 11.16 5.79 -16.43
CA GLU A 68 10.67 6.19 -17.74
C GLU A 68 9.19 5.94 -17.89
N ARG A 69 8.56 5.37 -16.88
CA ARG A 69 7.14 5.10 -16.91
C ARG A 69 6.43 5.93 -15.87
N ASN A 70 5.11 5.88 -15.91
CA ASN A 70 4.30 6.67 -15.00
C ASN A 70 4.54 6.24 -13.56
N ILE A 71 5.14 7.11 -12.77
CA ILE A 71 5.46 6.79 -11.38
C ILE A 71 4.19 6.65 -10.54
N HIS A 72 3.18 7.50 -10.79
CA HIS A 72 1.93 7.41 -10.05
C HIS A 72 1.28 6.05 -10.21
N LYS A 73 1.34 5.48 -11.41
CA LYS A 73 0.79 4.15 -11.63
C LYS A 73 1.56 3.09 -10.86
N GLN A 74 2.88 3.23 -10.79
CA GLN A 74 3.68 2.27 -10.05
C GLN A 74 3.41 2.38 -8.55
N VAL A 75 3.26 3.60 -8.06
CA VAL A 75 2.89 3.83 -6.66
C VAL A 75 1.53 3.20 -6.38
N ALA A 76 0.57 3.45 -7.26
CA ALA A 76 -0.78 2.94 -7.07
C ALA A 76 -0.79 1.41 -7.08
N THR A 77 0.00 0.81 -7.96
CA THR A 77 0.07 -0.65 -8.03
C THR A 77 0.59 -1.24 -6.73
N ILE A 78 1.67 -0.67 -6.20
CA ILE A 78 2.24 -1.17 -4.95
C ILE A 78 1.28 -0.95 -3.80
N ALA A 79 0.70 0.23 -3.71
CA ALA A 79 -0.22 0.55 -2.62
C ALA A 79 -1.45 -0.35 -2.65
N SER A 80 -2.03 -0.52 -3.84
CA SER A 80 -3.23 -1.34 -3.97
C SER A 80 -2.96 -2.80 -3.61
N ALA A 81 -1.82 -3.32 -4.05
CA ALA A 81 -1.44 -4.68 -3.71
C ALA A 81 -1.24 -4.82 -2.20
N PHE A 82 -0.64 -3.80 -1.58
CA PHE A 82 -0.44 -3.80 -0.14
C PHE A 82 -1.77 -3.84 0.59
N PHE A 83 -2.72 -2.98 0.20
CA PHE A 83 -4.00 -2.93 0.87
C PHE A 83 -4.79 -4.21 0.67
N PHE A 84 -4.76 -4.77 -0.52
CA PHE A 84 -5.43 -6.02 -0.79
C PHE A 84 -4.89 -7.13 0.09
N THR A 85 -3.58 -7.24 0.16
CA THR A 85 -2.93 -8.26 0.98
C THR A 85 -3.27 -8.06 2.46
N SER A 86 -3.29 -6.81 2.90
CA SER A 86 -3.60 -6.48 4.28
C SER A 86 -5.02 -6.93 4.65
N VAL A 87 -5.98 -6.63 3.78
CA VAL A 87 -7.38 -7.00 4.02
C VAL A 87 -7.53 -8.52 4.04
N VAL A 88 -6.90 -9.19 3.11
CA VAL A 88 -6.98 -10.65 3.07
C VAL A 88 -6.38 -11.25 4.34
N SER A 89 -5.26 -10.72 4.78
CA SER A 89 -4.63 -11.19 6.01
C SER A 89 -5.53 -10.97 7.22
N GLU A 90 -6.13 -9.79 7.32
CA GLU A 90 -7.02 -9.49 8.43
C GLU A 90 -8.21 -10.42 8.44
N ASN A 91 -8.80 -10.65 7.29
CA ASN A 91 -9.95 -11.52 7.20
C ASN A 91 -9.61 -12.96 7.56
N ALA A 92 -8.45 -13.43 7.10
CA ALA A 92 -8.01 -14.78 7.43
C ALA A 92 -7.78 -14.93 8.92
N GLU A 93 -7.17 -13.91 9.53
CA GLU A 93 -6.90 -13.94 10.95
C GLU A 93 -8.19 -13.88 11.75
N GLU A 94 -9.12 -13.05 11.32
CA GLU A 94 -10.40 -12.91 11.98
C GLU A 94 -11.18 -14.23 11.93
N LEU A 95 -11.19 -14.86 10.77
CA LEU A 95 -11.85 -16.15 10.63
C LEU A 95 -11.22 -17.20 11.56
N ARG A 96 -9.91 -17.18 11.65
CA ARG A 96 -9.20 -18.12 12.49
C ARG A 96 -9.55 -17.90 13.97
N ASN A 97 -9.63 -16.62 14.36
CA ASN A 97 -9.89 -16.28 15.75
C ASN A 97 -11.34 -16.47 16.16
N ASN A 98 -12.25 -16.31 15.22
CA ASN A 98 -13.68 -16.36 15.51
C ASN A 98 -14.33 -17.65 15.08
N ALA A 99 -13.60 -18.52 14.40
CA ALA A 99 -14.16 -19.77 13.95
C ALA A 99 -14.54 -20.62 15.15
N PRO A 100 -15.67 -21.32 15.06
CA PRO A 100 -16.02 -22.26 16.13
C PRO A 100 -14.93 -23.30 16.19
N THR A 101 -14.38 -23.43 17.31
CA THR A 101 -13.34 -24.40 17.42
C THR A 101 -13.94 -25.76 17.47
N GLY A 102 -13.54 -26.43 16.83
CA GLY A 102 -14.09 -27.63 16.73
C GLY A 102 -14.82 -27.66 15.55
N GLU A 103 -14.82 -27.10 15.69
CA GLU A 103 -15.24 -27.11 14.98
C GLU A 103 -15.40 -26.94 13.95
N TYR A 104 -15.39 -26.97 13.53
CA TYR A 104 -15.70 -26.60 12.46
C TYR A 104 -15.14 -26.98 11.63
N GLU A 105 -14.78 -27.47 11.76
CA GLU A 105 -14.54 -27.90 11.35
C GLU A 105 -14.60 -28.49 10.66
N TYR A 106 -14.84 -28.81 10.61
CA TYR A 106 -15.34 -29.32 10.18
C TYR A 106 -15.71 -29.94 10.03
N THR A 107 -15.96 -30.12 10.19
CA THR A 107 -16.70 -30.52 10.26
C THR A 107 -17.33 -30.51 9.85
N HIS A 108 -17.57 -30.48 9.74
CA HIS A 108 -18.42 -30.37 9.60
C HIS A 108 -18.66 -30.34 8.72
N ILE A 109 -18.55 -30.11 8.28
CA ILE A 109 -19.01 -30.23 7.75
C ILE A 109 -19.19 -30.93 7.40
N LYS A 110 -19.04 -31.58 7.76
CA LYS A 110 -19.38 -32.28 7.86
C LYS A 110 -19.97 -32.70 7.89
N ASP A 111 -19.97 -32.78 7.93
CA ASP A 111 -20.69 -33.17 8.26
C ASP A 111 -21.17 -33.29 8.33
#